data_3e9fa32fddd5b5e74c8cb124fbefdb38
#
_entry.id   3e9fa32fddd5b5e74c8cb124fbefdb38
#
_cell.length_a   1.000
_cell.length_b   1.000
_cell.length_c   1.000
_cell.angle_alpha   90.00
_cell.angle_beta   90.00
_cell.angle_gamma   90.00
#
_symmetry.space_group_name_H-M   'P 1'
#
loop_
_entity.id
_entity.type
_entity.pdbx_description
1 polymer ?
#
loop_
_entity_poly.entity_id
_entity_poly.type
_entity_poly.pdbx_seq_one_letter_code
_entity_poly.pdbx_strand_id
1 'polypeptide(L)'
;MTRSSAANPRTSRSRSNRGQREGRAFSLLIEGAAVVATPLGTSALSGPHQGALEILTETVVRCEGPSIVFVVTGRELDRRYEPPDTILDAVGGTVIPGFVDPHTHLPFAGYREGEFDRRLAGESYSQIAGSGGGIVATVAATRRATSSELLQLTLHRLDRQLLCGTTTTEAKSGYGLNLETEIKQLQVLREAGQRHPVEIVPTAMPAHEVPEEWRHDPDGYVDVVVREIYPAIAAGCLAEQVDVFCERGVFTPDQTRRLLADAKHLGWRIHLHADELCDLGGASLAAETGAAAASHLLHASHEGIAAMAQAGVIAIALPGVSFFLRDRFAPVRDLVKAGVPVAVATDCNPGSSHTESMPAVIALACLGAGLSSEEALVAATLNAAAALGRADRLGSIEVGKQADLVVLDAPSPKHLVYHFGVNLVRHVVKAGEIVVRDGALQPH
;
A
#
# COMPACT_ATOMS: atom_id res chain seq x y z
N MET A 1 -11.12 -25.47 72.10
CA MET A 1 -10.30 -24.30 72.40
C MET A 1 -9.22 -24.31 71.36
N THR A 2 -9.05 -23.46 70.47
CA THR A 2 -9.13 -22.01 70.33
C THR A 2 -9.26 -21.67 68.88
N ARG A 3 -9.95 -20.62 68.54
CA ARG A 3 -10.22 -20.08 67.21
C ARG A 3 -8.95 -19.53 66.56
N SER A 4 -8.82 -19.69 65.21
CA SER A 4 -7.98 -18.81 64.40
C SER A 4 -8.75 -18.36 63.16
N SER A 5 -8.72 -17.07 62.96
CA SER A 5 -9.47 -16.30 61.97
C SER A 5 -8.83 -16.40 60.59
N ALA A 6 -9.67 -16.61 59.57
CA ALA A 6 -9.31 -16.49 58.16
C ALA A 6 -9.31 -15.01 57.74
N ALA A 7 -8.20 -14.51 57.16
CA ALA A 7 -8.09 -13.25 56.46
C ALA A 7 -8.38 -13.46 54.97
N ASN A 8 -9.35 -12.71 54.49
CA ASN A 8 -9.83 -12.71 53.11
C ASN A 8 -8.98 -11.69 52.26
N PRO A 9 -8.30 -12.05 51.17
CA PRO A 9 -7.67 -11.07 50.34
C PRO A 9 -8.72 -10.42 49.39
N ARG A 10 -8.90 -9.13 49.56
CA ARG A 10 -9.72 -8.28 48.70
C ARG A 10 -9.15 -8.30 47.28
N THR A 11 -9.87 -8.90 46.34
CA THR A 11 -9.69 -8.73 44.92
C THR A 11 -10.08 -7.30 44.52
N SER A 12 -9.09 -6.49 44.18
CA SER A 12 -9.31 -5.18 43.58
C SER A 12 -9.79 -5.39 42.12
N ARG A 13 -11.09 -5.33 41.91
CA ARG A 13 -11.69 -5.15 40.59
C ARG A 13 -11.37 -3.74 40.16
N SER A 14 -10.43 -3.60 39.19
CA SER A 14 -10.31 -2.39 38.38
C SER A 14 -11.56 -2.29 37.50
N ARG A 15 -12.54 -1.54 37.95
CA ARG A 15 -13.63 -1.08 37.10
C ARG A 15 -13.02 -0.11 36.09
N SER A 16 -12.99 -0.49 34.80
CA SER A 16 -12.78 0.42 33.70
C SER A 16 -13.85 1.51 33.77
N ASN A 17 -13.42 2.71 34.11
CA ASN A 17 -14.26 3.88 34.18
C ASN A 17 -14.46 4.42 32.75
N ARG A 18 -15.22 3.71 31.90
CA ARG A 18 -15.83 4.25 30.70
C ARG A 18 -17.05 5.08 31.09
N GLY A 19 -16.82 6.15 31.84
CA GLY A 19 -17.79 7.20 32.02
C GLY A 19 -17.92 7.98 30.73
N GLN A 20 -19.11 7.93 30.13
CA GLN A 20 -19.54 8.76 29.04
C GLN A 20 -19.25 10.23 29.36
N ARG A 21 -18.24 10.80 28.67
CA ARG A 21 -18.15 12.23 28.45
C ARG A 21 -18.92 12.47 27.14
N GLU A 22 -20.18 12.80 27.24
CA GLU A 22 -21.01 13.15 26.10
C GLU A 22 -20.33 14.26 25.31
N GLY A 23 -19.95 14.00 24.03
CA GLY A 23 -19.59 14.98 23.02
C GLY A 23 -18.11 15.26 22.77
N ARG A 24 -17.15 14.64 23.47
CA ARG A 24 -15.71 14.86 23.20
C ARG A 24 -15.09 13.67 22.48
N ALA A 25 -14.38 13.95 21.35
CA ALA A 25 -13.56 12.95 20.66
C ALA A 25 -12.42 12.46 21.58
N PHE A 26 -12.06 11.16 21.50
CA PHE A 26 -10.89 10.58 22.15
C PHE A 26 -9.63 11.32 21.72
N SER A 27 -8.71 11.60 22.64
CA SER A 27 -7.48 12.34 22.37
C SER A 27 -6.23 11.53 22.71
N LEU A 28 -5.29 11.50 21.76
CA LEU A 28 -3.97 10.88 21.87
C LEU A 28 -2.87 11.94 21.78
N LEU A 29 -1.91 11.89 22.67
CA LEU A 29 -0.66 12.66 22.59
C LEU A 29 0.50 11.70 22.34
N ILE A 30 1.30 11.96 21.31
CA ILE A 30 2.57 11.27 21.08
C ILE A 30 3.69 12.20 21.50
N GLU A 31 4.53 11.75 22.44
CA GLU A 31 5.65 12.51 22.98
C GLU A 31 6.92 11.66 23.06
N GLY A 32 8.04 12.24 23.50
CA GLY A 32 9.29 11.50 23.68
C GLY A 32 9.97 11.07 22.38
N ALA A 33 9.56 11.59 21.22
CA ALA A 33 10.21 11.32 19.95
C ALA A 33 11.57 12.03 19.86
N ALA A 34 12.61 11.32 19.38
CA ALA A 34 13.86 11.96 18.98
C ALA A 34 13.65 12.87 17.76
N VAL A 35 12.81 12.40 16.82
CA VAL A 35 12.51 13.10 15.57
C VAL A 35 11.07 12.81 15.15
N VAL A 36 10.38 13.83 14.65
CA VAL A 36 9.22 13.69 13.77
C VAL A 36 9.69 14.02 12.36
N ALA A 37 9.56 13.06 11.42
CA ALA A 37 10.02 13.23 10.04
C ALA A 37 8.83 13.08 9.09
N THR A 38 8.55 14.10 8.29
CA THR A 38 7.36 14.12 7.44
C THR A 38 7.56 14.91 6.15
N PRO A 39 7.07 14.45 4.99
CA PRO A 39 6.86 15.34 3.85
C PRO A 39 5.71 16.29 4.16
N LEU A 40 5.55 17.34 3.37
CA LEU A 40 4.43 18.28 3.48
C LEU A 40 3.71 18.43 2.14
N GLY A 41 2.42 18.73 2.22
CA GLY A 41 1.58 19.07 1.08
C GLY A 41 0.44 18.08 0.81
N THR A 42 -0.32 18.38 -0.23
CA THR A 42 -1.54 17.64 -0.64
C THR A 42 -1.42 17.02 -2.04
N SER A 43 -0.20 16.96 -2.58
CA SER A 43 0.11 16.40 -3.90
C SER A 43 1.46 15.70 -3.87
N ALA A 44 1.74 14.89 -4.89
CA ALA A 44 3.02 14.21 -5.01
C ALA A 44 4.17 15.21 -5.20
N LEU A 45 5.31 14.91 -4.59
CA LEU A 45 6.55 15.63 -4.73
C LEU A 45 7.40 15.02 -5.85
N SER A 46 8.07 15.85 -6.65
CA SER A 46 8.83 15.39 -7.81
C SER A 46 10.14 16.14 -7.99
N GLY A 47 11.01 15.64 -8.85
CA GLY A 47 12.28 16.28 -9.17
C GLY A 47 13.12 16.59 -7.95
N PRO A 48 13.62 17.83 -7.79
CA PRO A 48 14.42 18.24 -6.63
C PRO A 48 13.68 18.13 -5.29
N HIS A 49 12.33 18.10 -5.32
CA HIS A 49 11.50 18.02 -4.12
C HIS A 49 11.13 16.58 -3.74
N GLN A 50 11.50 15.57 -4.55
CA GLN A 50 11.17 14.17 -4.29
C GLN A 50 11.58 13.72 -2.87
N GLY A 51 12.65 14.25 -2.32
CA GLY A 51 13.16 13.93 -0.96
C GLY A 51 12.91 15.03 0.06
N ALA A 52 12.00 15.98 -0.18
CA ALA A 52 11.76 17.07 0.75
C ALA A 52 11.03 16.57 2.01
N LEU A 53 11.74 16.54 3.14
CA LEU A 53 11.23 16.19 4.45
C LEU A 53 11.46 17.32 5.45
N GLU A 54 10.46 17.59 6.27
CA GLU A 54 10.66 18.30 7.52
C GLU A 54 11.15 17.34 8.61
N ILE A 55 12.17 17.75 9.34
CA ILE A 55 12.78 17.02 10.45
C ILE A 55 12.62 17.88 11.69
N LEU A 56 11.68 17.50 12.55
CA LEU A 56 11.31 18.25 13.74
C LEU A 56 11.83 17.52 14.98
N THR A 57 12.51 18.25 15.87
CA THR A 57 13.01 17.75 17.16
C THR A 57 12.22 18.33 18.33
N GLU A 58 12.27 17.68 19.49
CA GLU A 58 11.52 18.10 20.69
C GLU A 58 10.02 18.31 20.41
N THR A 59 9.46 17.55 19.46
CA THR A 59 8.11 17.75 18.91
C THR A 59 7.13 16.73 19.50
N VAL A 60 5.93 17.21 19.79
CA VAL A 60 4.77 16.38 20.16
C VAL A 60 3.70 16.46 19.07
N VAL A 61 3.00 15.35 18.89
CA VAL A 61 1.87 15.25 17.95
C VAL A 61 0.62 14.93 18.75
N ARG A 62 -0.43 15.75 18.59
CA ARG A 62 -1.73 15.47 19.21
C ARG A 62 -2.77 15.16 18.17
N CYS A 63 -3.56 14.13 18.48
CA CYS A 63 -4.71 13.69 17.69
C CYS A 63 -5.98 13.84 18.52
N GLU A 64 -7.09 14.25 17.86
CA GLU A 64 -8.43 14.22 18.44
C GLU A 64 -9.35 13.47 17.47
N GLY A 65 -9.89 12.33 17.93
CA GLY A 65 -10.52 11.38 17.03
C GLY A 65 -9.56 11.01 15.89
N PRO A 66 -10.04 10.99 14.64
CA PRO A 66 -9.22 10.56 13.51
C PRO A 66 -8.20 11.59 13.00
N SER A 67 -8.16 12.80 13.55
CA SER A 67 -7.43 13.93 12.97
C SER A 67 -6.25 14.39 13.82
N ILE A 68 -5.18 14.83 13.16
CA ILE A 68 -4.07 15.55 13.77
C ILE A 68 -4.53 16.98 14.05
N VAL A 69 -4.46 17.43 15.30
CA VAL A 69 -4.92 18.77 15.70
C VAL A 69 -3.79 19.74 15.99
N PHE A 70 -2.60 19.24 16.40
CA PHE A 70 -1.39 20.03 16.40
C PHE A 70 -0.11 19.21 16.32
N VAL A 71 0.93 19.85 15.79
CA VAL A 71 2.32 19.40 15.74
C VAL A 71 3.15 20.57 16.22
N VAL A 72 3.67 20.51 17.44
CA VAL A 72 4.36 21.64 18.08
C VAL A 72 5.55 21.15 18.90
N THR A 73 6.50 22.05 19.17
CA THR A 73 7.58 21.72 20.09
C THR A 73 7.03 21.50 21.51
N GLY A 74 7.65 20.61 22.28
CA GLY A 74 7.21 20.34 23.66
C GLY A 74 7.21 21.58 24.56
N ARG A 75 7.97 22.63 24.21
CA ARG A 75 8.00 23.95 24.92
C ARG A 75 6.77 24.81 24.62
N GLU A 76 6.15 24.60 23.41
CA GLU A 76 4.95 25.32 22.99
C GLU A 76 3.68 24.61 23.43
N LEU A 77 3.82 23.42 24.04
CA LEU A 77 2.69 22.70 24.62
C LEU A 77 2.16 23.52 25.82
N ASP A 78 1.33 24.49 25.49
CA ASP A 78 0.80 25.44 26.46
C ASP A 78 -0.17 24.72 27.43
N ARG A 79 -0.18 25.20 28.68
CA ARG A 79 -1.09 24.77 29.76
C ARG A 79 -2.58 24.95 29.42
N ARG A 80 -2.91 25.52 28.27
CA ARG A 80 -4.28 25.70 27.74
C ARG A 80 -4.91 24.44 27.19
N TYR A 81 -4.12 23.41 26.89
CA TYR A 81 -4.67 22.15 26.35
C TYR A 81 -5.12 21.25 27.49
N GLU A 82 -6.36 20.72 27.37
CA GLU A 82 -6.82 19.70 28.29
C GLU A 82 -5.92 18.44 28.23
N PRO A 83 -5.72 17.74 29.37
CA PRO A 83 -4.95 16.51 29.38
C PRO A 83 -5.50 15.51 28.34
N PRO A 84 -4.62 14.81 27.59
CA PRO A 84 -5.05 13.79 26.64
C PRO A 84 -5.65 12.58 27.39
N ASP A 85 -6.52 11.82 26.71
CA ASP A 85 -7.05 10.58 27.25
C ASP A 85 -5.99 9.48 27.30
N THR A 86 -5.03 9.52 26.35
CA THR A 86 -3.91 8.58 26.28
C THR A 86 -2.63 9.31 25.84
N ILE A 87 -1.51 8.88 26.44
CA ILE A 87 -0.16 9.29 26.02
C ILE A 87 0.53 8.05 25.42
N LEU A 88 1.15 8.22 24.27
CA LEU A 88 2.06 7.29 23.65
C LEU A 88 3.47 7.86 23.70
N ASP A 89 4.33 7.27 24.53
CA ASP A 89 5.74 7.63 24.60
C ASP A 89 6.50 6.94 23.47
N ALA A 90 7.12 7.72 22.59
CA ALA A 90 7.95 7.22 21.50
C ALA A 90 9.33 6.72 21.97
N VAL A 91 9.68 6.92 23.25
CA VAL A 91 10.91 6.41 23.90
C VAL A 91 12.20 6.73 23.09
N GLY A 92 12.33 7.95 22.60
CA GLY A 92 13.46 8.35 21.76
C GLY A 92 13.41 7.82 20.31
N GLY A 93 12.31 7.22 19.90
CA GLY A 93 12.09 6.74 18.55
C GLY A 93 11.77 7.86 17.55
N THR A 94 11.59 7.49 16.31
CA THR A 94 11.19 8.40 15.22
C THR A 94 9.71 8.25 14.92
N VAL A 95 8.99 9.36 14.80
CA VAL A 95 7.60 9.39 14.33
C VAL A 95 7.57 9.77 12.85
N ILE A 96 6.92 8.96 12.03
CA ILE A 96 6.71 9.18 10.60
C ILE A 96 5.24 9.01 10.24
N PRO A 97 4.76 9.47 9.06
CA PRO A 97 3.44 9.12 8.55
C PRO A 97 3.32 7.60 8.39
N GLY A 98 2.10 7.06 8.56
CA GLY A 98 1.81 5.68 8.19
C GLY A 98 2.16 5.41 6.74
N PHE A 99 2.74 4.25 6.46
CA PHE A 99 3.03 3.87 5.08
C PHE A 99 1.74 3.64 4.30
N VAL A 100 1.79 4.04 3.04
CA VAL A 100 0.76 3.76 2.04
C VAL A 100 1.37 2.80 1.02
N ASP A 101 0.71 1.68 0.76
CA ASP A 101 1.11 0.70 -0.25
C ASP A 101 0.21 0.84 -1.48
N PRO A 102 0.65 1.52 -2.55
CA PRO A 102 -0.23 1.88 -3.67
C PRO A 102 -0.39 0.80 -4.73
N HIS A 103 0.13 -0.42 -4.51
CA HIS A 103 0.06 -1.49 -5.49
C HIS A 103 0.19 -2.86 -4.85
N THR A 104 -0.93 -3.60 -4.74
CA THR A 104 -0.95 -4.98 -4.24
C THR A 104 -2.00 -5.85 -4.93
N HIS A 105 -1.86 -7.18 -4.78
CA HIS A 105 -2.80 -8.18 -5.28
C HIS A 105 -3.31 -9.07 -4.13
N LEU A 106 -3.69 -8.48 -2.98
CA LEU A 106 -3.94 -9.19 -1.73
C LEU A 106 -4.95 -10.35 -1.78
N PRO A 107 -6.09 -10.28 -2.53
CA PRO A 107 -7.12 -11.32 -2.47
C PRO A 107 -6.79 -12.50 -3.39
N PHE A 108 -5.67 -13.20 -3.13
CA PHE A 108 -5.29 -14.41 -3.85
C PHE A 108 -5.29 -15.64 -2.94
N ALA A 109 -5.48 -16.81 -3.56
CA ALA A 109 -5.27 -18.12 -2.95
C ALA A 109 -4.13 -18.89 -3.65
N GLY A 110 -3.55 -19.84 -2.91
CA GLY A 110 -2.40 -20.61 -3.37
C GLY A 110 -1.08 -19.90 -3.16
N TYR A 111 -0.01 -20.69 -3.20
CA TYR A 111 1.38 -20.23 -3.10
C TYR A 111 2.19 -20.83 -4.24
N ARG A 112 3.29 -20.18 -4.59
CA ARG A 112 4.13 -20.55 -5.74
C ARG A 112 5.60 -20.77 -5.33
N GLU A 113 5.84 -21.17 -4.09
CA GLU A 113 7.18 -21.43 -3.55
C GLU A 113 7.91 -22.51 -4.34
N GLY A 114 7.20 -23.54 -4.83
CA GLY A 114 7.79 -24.55 -5.70
C GLY A 114 8.29 -24.02 -7.05
N GLU A 115 7.63 -22.98 -7.60
CA GLU A 115 8.11 -22.29 -8.80
C GLU A 115 9.32 -21.41 -8.48
N PHE A 116 9.37 -20.82 -7.28
CA PHE A 116 10.53 -20.08 -6.82
C PHE A 116 11.77 -20.96 -6.77
N ASP A 117 11.67 -22.18 -6.22
CA ASP A 117 12.77 -23.15 -6.19
C ASP A 117 13.23 -23.53 -7.61
N ARG A 118 12.30 -23.74 -8.55
CA ARG A 118 12.62 -24.02 -9.96
C ARG A 118 13.37 -22.86 -10.62
N ARG A 119 12.97 -21.60 -10.34
CA ARG A 119 13.71 -20.42 -10.81
C ARG A 119 15.11 -20.35 -10.22
N LEU A 120 15.27 -20.64 -8.93
CA LEU A 120 16.59 -20.71 -8.29
C LEU A 120 17.49 -21.79 -8.93
N ALA A 121 16.88 -22.87 -9.41
CA ALA A 121 17.57 -23.94 -10.17
C ALA A 121 17.87 -23.56 -11.63
N GLY A 122 17.44 -22.38 -12.09
CA GLY A 122 17.75 -21.84 -13.43
C GLY A 122 16.67 -22.07 -14.50
N GLU A 123 15.47 -22.55 -14.12
CA GLU A 123 14.37 -22.65 -15.08
C GLU A 123 13.85 -21.24 -15.46
N SER A 124 13.59 -21.05 -16.74
CA SER A 124 13.03 -19.79 -17.24
C SER A 124 11.53 -19.67 -16.92
N TYR A 125 11.04 -18.43 -16.89
CA TYR A 125 9.61 -18.17 -16.71
C TYR A 125 8.73 -18.94 -17.72
N SER A 126 9.15 -18.99 -19.00
CA SER A 126 8.42 -19.70 -20.06
C SER A 126 8.35 -21.22 -19.83
N GLN A 127 9.43 -21.83 -19.28
CA GLN A 127 9.43 -23.26 -18.93
C GLN A 127 8.47 -23.54 -17.78
N ILE A 128 8.44 -22.67 -16.76
CA ILE A 128 7.53 -22.79 -15.62
C ILE A 128 6.07 -22.60 -16.08
N ALA A 129 5.79 -21.57 -16.85
CA ALA A 129 4.45 -21.31 -17.38
C ALA A 129 3.96 -22.45 -18.29
N GLY A 130 4.83 -23.00 -19.17
CA GLY A 130 4.51 -24.12 -20.05
C GLY A 130 4.19 -25.43 -19.33
N SER A 131 4.57 -25.57 -18.06
CA SER A 131 4.26 -26.74 -17.22
C SER A 131 3.03 -26.55 -16.32
N GLY A 132 2.20 -25.52 -16.57
CA GLY A 132 1.00 -25.22 -15.79
C GLY A 132 1.23 -24.36 -14.56
N GLY A 133 2.41 -23.73 -14.44
CA GLY A 133 2.74 -22.71 -13.46
C GLY A 133 2.35 -21.30 -13.91
N GLY A 134 2.94 -20.32 -13.27
CA GLY A 134 2.68 -18.91 -13.59
C GLY A 134 1.36 -18.39 -13.01
N ILE A 135 0.86 -17.31 -13.58
CA ILE A 135 -0.38 -16.66 -13.12
C ILE A 135 -1.58 -17.62 -13.19
N VAL A 136 -1.60 -18.56 -14.15
CA VAL A 136 -2.66 -19.55 -14.34
C VAL A 136 -2.87 -20.41 -13.10
N ALA A 137 -1.79 -20.80 -12.41
CA ALA A 137 -1.89 -21.56 -11.15
C ALA A 137 -2.60 -20.75 -10.05
N THR A 138 -2.28 -19.46 -9.93
CA THR A 138 -2.93 -18.56 -8.96
C THR A 138 -4.39 -18.33 -9.32
N VAL A 139 -4.71 -18.12 -10.60
CA VAL A 139 -6.09 -17.97 -11.10
C VAL A 139 -6.90 -19.23 -10.75
N ALA A 140 -6.39 -20.41 -11.05
CA ALA A 140 -7.07 -21.66 -10.75
C ALA A 140 -7.31 -21.85 -9.23
N ALA A 141 -6.35 -21.50 -8.39
CA ALA A 141 -6.49 -21.58 -6.94
C ALA A 141 -7.52 -20.56 -6.41
N THR A 142 -7.48 -19.31 -6.90
CA THR A 142 -8.39 -18.24 -6.48
C THR A 142 -9.83 -18.49 -6.94
N ARG A 143 -10.02 -19.01 -8.14
CA ARG A 143 -11.35 -19.44 -8.63
C ARG A 143 -11.97 -20.52 -7.72
N ARG A 144 -11.16 -21.50 -7.28
CA ARG A 144 -11.62 -22.59 -6.38
C ARG A 144 -11.86 -22.16 -4.95
N ALA A 145 -11.13 -21.17 -4.46
CA ALA A 145 -11.23 -20.72 -3.07
C ALA A 145 -12.62 -20.13 -2.79
N THR A 146 -13.15 -20.43 -1.63
CA THR A 146 -14.39 -19.81 -1.13
C THR A 146 -14.12 -18.35 -0.71
N SER A 147 -15.19 -17.53 -0.66
CA SER A 147 -15.09 -16.16 -0.15
C SER A 147 -14.53 -16.11 1.27
N SER A 148 -14.90 -17.06 2.14
CA SER A 148 -14.41 -17.15 3.52
C SER A 148 -12.90 -17.43 3.58
N GLU A 149 -12.39 -18.34 2.75
CA GLU A 149 -10.95 -18.63 2.66
C GLU A 149 -10.16 -17.43 2.15
N LEU A 150 -10.63 -16.79 1.08
CA LEU A 150 -9.99 -15.57 0.55
C LEU A 150 -9.99 -14.44 1.57
N LEU A 151 -11.09 -14.28 2.33
CA LEU A 151 -11.19 -13.27 3.38
C LEU A 151 -10.17 -13.52 4.49
N GLN A 152 -10.04 -14.75 4.99
CA GLN A 152 -9.05 -15.08 6.03
C GLN A 152 -7.62 -14.86 5.55
N LEU A 153 -7.30 -15.24 4.30
CA LEU A 153 -5.99 -15.00 3.70
C LEU A 153 -5.71 -13.49 3.56
N THR A 154 -6.70 -12.71 3.15
CA THR A 154 -6.58 -11.25 3.00
C THR A 154 -6.37 -10.58 4.35
N LEU A 155 -7.18 -10.91 5.37
CA LEU A 155 -7.02 -10.38 6.73
C LEU A 155 -5.64 -10.68 7.31
N HIS A 156 -5.14 -11.91 7.14
CA HIS A 156 -3.80 -12.28 7.60
C HIS A 156 -2.67 -11.47 6.93
N ARG A 157 -2.80 -11.13 5.63
CA ARG A 157 -1.85 -10.27 4.94
C ARG A 157 -1.95 -8.82 5.44
N LEU A 158 -3.16 -8.33 5.68
CA LEU A 158 -3.37 -7.00 6.27
C LEU A 158 -2.77 -6.89 7.69
N ASP A 159 -2.89 -7.94 8.53
CA ASP A 159 -2.21 -8.00 9.82
C ASP A 159 -0.69 -7.81 9.68
N ARG A 160 -0.06 -8.48 8.70
CA ARG A 160 1.37 -8.36 8.43
C ARG A 160 1.75 -6.99 7.88
N GLN A 161 0.95 -6.43 6.97
CA GLN A 161 1.13 -5.05 6.49
C GLN A 161 1.08 -4.06 7.64
N LEU A 162 0.08 -4.18 8.53
CA LEU A 162 -0.09 -3.30 9.68
C LEU A 162 1.08 -3.39 10.65
N LEU A 163 1.58 -4.60 10.95
CA LEU A 163 2.77 -4.82 11.76
C LEU A 163 4.04 -4.22 11.14
N CYS A 164 4.05 -4.06 9.81
CA CYS A 164 5.11 -3.38 9.07
C CYS A 164 4.85 -1.88 8.86
N GLY A 165 3.80 -1.30 9.49
CA GLY A 165 3.53 0.13 9.48
C GLY A 165 2.65 0.63 8.33
N THR A 166 2.11 -0.25 7.49
CA THR A 166 1.18 0.13 6.42
C THR A 166 -0.20 0.39 7.02
N THR A 167 -0.72 1.59 6.83
CA THR A 167 -2.03 2.03 7.34
C THR A 167 -3.08 2.14 6.24
N THR A 168 -2.66 2.20 4.98
CA THR A 168 -3.52 2.24 3.80
C THR A 168 -2.88 1.40 2.70
N THR A 169 -3.66 0.56 2.04
CA THR A 169 -3.22 -0.29 0.93
C THR A 169 -4.20 -0.24 -0.22
N GLU A 170 -3.69 -0.19 -1.42
CA GLU A 170 -4.45 -0.50 -2.62
C GLU A 170 -4.47 -2.01 -2.79
N ALA A 171 -5.61 -2.57 -3.20
CA ALA A 171 -5.72 -4.01 -3.47
C ALA A 171 -6.55 -4.28 -4.72
N LYS A 172 -5.96 -5.09 -5.63
CA LYS A 172 -6.55 -5.43 -6.92
C LYS A 172 -7.28 -6.76 -6.87
N SER A 173 -8.34 -6.90 -7.67
CA SER A 173 -8.79 -8.20 -8.17
C SER A 173 -7.75 -8.77 -9.16
N GLY A 174 -8.14 -9.50 -10.19
CA GLY A 174 -7.22 -9.87 -11.29
C GLY A 174 -6.70 -11.30 -11.26
N TYR A 175 -7.15 -12.10 -10.30
CA TYR A 175 -6.95 -13.54 -10.32
C TYR A 175 -8.27 -14.32 -10.54
N GLY A 176 -9.33 -13.61 -10.89
CA GLY A 176 -10.58 -14.22 -11.32
C GLY A 176 -10.61 -14.43 -12.82
N LEU A 177 -10.37 -13.37 -13.55
CA LEU A 177 -10.44 -13.29 -15.01
C LEU A 177 -11.80 -13.78 -15.56
N ASN A 178 -12.85 -13.71 -14.74
CA ASN A 178 -14.24 -13.93 -15.09
C ASN A 178 -15.15 -13.16 -14.14
N LEU A 179 -16.39 -12.92 -14.55
CA LEU A 179 -17.33 -12.10 -13.82
C LEU A 179 -17.51 -12.53 -12.35
N GLU A 180 -17.75 -13.82 -12.12
CA GLU A 180 -18.05 -14.35 -10.79
C GLU A 180 -16.89 -14.13 -9.82
N THR A 181 -15.67 -14.46 -10.24
CA THR A 181 -14.51 -14.44 -9.33
C THR A 181 -13.95 -13.02 -9.14
N GLU A 182 -14.01 -12.17 -10.17
CA GLU A 182 -13.64 -10.75 -10.03
C GLU A 182 -14.55 -10.05 -8.98
N ILE A 183 -15.87 -10.27 -9.08
CA ILE A 183 -16.84 -9.78 -8.09
C ILE A 183 -16.56 -10.36 -6.71
N LYS A 184 -16.29 -11.66 -6.61
CA LYS A 184 -15.94 -12.34 -5.35
C LYS A 184 -14.72 -11.70 -4.68
N GLN A 185 -13.64 -11.45 -5.43
CA GLN A 185 -12.43 -10.83 -4.90
C GLN A 185 -12.70 -9.41 -4.36
N LEU A 186 -13.41 -8.58 -5.11
CA LEU A 186 -13.74 -7.21 -4.71
C LEU A 186 -14.71 -7.18 -3.50
N GLN A 187 -15.66 -8.13 -3.42
CA GLN A 187 -16.51 -8.27 -2.24
C GLN A 187 -15.72 -8.67 -1.00
N VAL A 188 -14.74 -9.56 -1.15
CA VAL A 188 -13.81 -9.94 -0.08
C VAL A 188 -13.01 -8.72 0.41
N LEU A 189 -12.49 -7.88 -0.52
CA LEU A 189 -11.79 -6.65 -0.14
C LEU A 189 -12.68 -5.68 0.63
N ARG A 190 -13.94 -5.51 0.19
CA ARG A 190 -14.92 -4.68 0.89
C ARG A 190 -15.21 -5.20 2.31
N GLU A 191 -15.40 -6.52 2.46
CA GLU A 191 -15.62 -7.12 3.78
C GLU A 191 -14.37 -7.02 4.67
N ALA A 192 -13.19 -7.24 4.11
CA ALA A 192 -11.92 -7.09 4.83
C ALA A 192 -11.75 -5.66 5.35
N GLY A 193 -12.02 -4.63 4.53
CA GLY A 193 -11.95 -3.23 4.93
C GLY A 193 -12.96 -2.82 6.02
N GLN A 194 -14.06 -3.57 6.17
CA GLN A 194 -15.01 -3.36 7.29
C GLN A 194 -14.54 -4.01 8.60
N ARG A 195 -13.62 -4.97 8.54
CA ARG A 195 -13.18 -5.80 9.65
C ARG A 195 -11.75 -5.56 10.10
N HIS A 196 -10.99 -4.74 9.36
CA HIS A 196 -9.58 -4.49 9.61
C HIS A 196 -9.28 -2.99 9.62
N PRO A 197 -8.40 -2.50 10.51
CA PRO A 197 -8.10 -1.06 10.61
C PRO A 197 -7.36 -0.49 9.40
N VAL A 198 -6.61 -1.29 8.64
CA VAL A 198 -5.96 -0.83 7.38
C VAL A 198 -7.04 -0.42 6.38
N GLU A 199 -6.95 0.79 5.88
CA GLU A 199 -7.81 1.27 4.80
C GLU A 199 -7.46 0.56 3.49
N ILE A 200 -8.47 -0.01 2.82
CA ILE A 200 -8.30 -0.67 1.52
C ILE A 200 -8.89 0.23 0.43
N VAL A 201 -8.09 0.50 -0.61
CA VAL A 201 -8.54 1.14 -1.85
C VAL A 201 -8.71 0.05 -2.91
N PRO A 202 -9.96 -0.35 -3.24
CA PRO A 202 -10.19 -1.47 -4.14
C PRO A 202 -10.02 -1.07 -5.60
N THR A 203 -9.28 -1.89 -6.36
CA THR A 203 -8.99 -1.72 -7.78
C THR A 203 -9.54 -2.89 -8.59
N ALA A 204 -10.32 -2.61 -9.63
CA ALA A 204 -10.75 -3.63 -10.60
C ALA A 204 -9.61 -3.93 -11.58
N MET A 205 -9.23 -5.21 -11.71
CA MET A 205 -8.18 -5.61 -12.66
C MET A 205 -8.53 -6.89 -13.43
N PRO A 206 -9.72 -7.02 -14.03
CA PRO A 206 -10.02 -8.20 -14.84
C PRO A 206 -9.08 -8.32 -16.04
N ALA A 207 -8.44 -7.25 -16.46
CA ALA A 207 -7.44 -7.21 -17.51
C ALA A 207 -6.00 -7.39 -16.98
N HIS A 208 -5.79 -8.38 -16.11
CA HIS A 208 -4.47 -8.77 -15.58
C HIS A 208 -3.79 -9.81 -16.49
N GLU A 209 -4.58 -10.69 -17.10
CA GLU A 209 -4.13 -11.70 -18.06
C GLU A 209 -5.29 -12.04 -18.98
N VAL A 210 -5.01 -12.55 -20.19
CA VAL A 210 -6.02 -13.18 -21.04
C VAL A 210 -6.26 -14.60 -20.54
N PRO A 211 -7.46 -14.92 -20.02
CA PRO A 211 -7.71 -16.25 -19.46
C PRO A 211 -7.63 -17.34 -20.53
N GLU A 212 -7.32 -18.55 -20.11
CA GLU A 212 -7.05 -19.68 -21.01
C GLU A 212 -8.20 -19.93 -22.02
N GLU A 213 -9.43 -19.77 -21.56
CA GLU A 213 -10.64 -19.92 -22.37
C GLU A 213 -10.77 -18.88 -23.49
N TRP A 214 -10.05 -17.76 -23.39
CA TRP A 214 -10.07 -16.64 -24.36
C TRP A 214 -8.76 -16.46 -25.13
N ARG A 215 -7.75 -17.31 -24.94
CA ARG A 215 -6.44 -17.17 -25.62
C ARG A 215 -6.52 -17.11 -27.14
N HIS A 216 -7.55 -17.71 -27.73
CA HIS A 216 -7.78 -17.69 -29.16
C HIS A 216 -8.50 -16.42 -29.65
N ASP A 217 -9.11 -15.64 -28.74
CA ASP A 217 -9.86 -14.41 -29.02
C ASP A 217 -9.71 -13.38 -27.89
N PRO A 218 -8.54 -12.74 -27.73
CA PRO A 218 -8.32 -11.70 -26.72
C PRO A 218 -9.26 -10.50 -26.85
N ASP A 219 -9.64 -10.12 -28.08
CA ASP A 219 -10.58 -9.01 -28.32
C ASP A 219 -11.98 -9.34 -27.83
N GLY A 220 -12.41 -10.59 -27.98
CA GLY A 220 -13.66 -11.09 -27.38
C GLY A 220 -13.64 -11.01 -25.85
N TYR A 221 -12.48 -11.29 -25.23
CA TYR A 221 -12.35 -11.11 -23.79
C TYR A 221 -12.44 -9.62 -23.37
N VAL A 222 -11.80 -8.72 -24.11
CA VAL A 222 -11.96 -7.27 -23.90
C VAL A 222 -13.44 -6.86 -23.98
N ASP A 223 -14.20 -7.42 -24.93
CA ASP A 223 -15.65 -7.21 -25.04
C ASP A 223 -16.41 -7.67 -23.78
N VAL A 224 -16.06 -8.83 -23.21
CA VAL A 224 -16.64 -9.34 -21.97
C VAL A 224 -16.31 -8.42 -20.79
N VAL A 225 -15.07 -7.97 -20.68
CA VAL A 225 -14.66 -7.04 -19.61
C VAL A 225 -15.50 -5.76 -19.67
N VAL A 226 -15.60 -5.15 -20.84
CA VAL A 226 -16.28 -3.86 -21.03
C VAL A 226 -17.79 -3.98 -20.89
N ARG A 227 -18.40 -5.05 -21.42
CA ARG A 227 -19.87 -5.17 -21.50
C ARG A 227 -20.50 -5.88 -20.30
N GLU A 228 -19.74 -6.69 -19.56
CA GLU A 228 -20.28 -7.50 -18.48
C GLU A 228 -19.58 -7.23 -17.15
N ILE A 229 -18.23 -7.33 -17.09
CA ILE A 229 -17.49 -7.28 -15.82
C ILE A 229 -17.47 -5.86 -15.25
N TYR A 230 -17.05 -4.87 -16.02
CA TYR A 230 -17.01 -3.46 -15.57
C TYR A 230 -18.38 -2.93 -15.12
N PRO A 231 -19.47 -3.12 -15.90
CA PRO A 231 -20.79 -2.68 -15.46
C PRO A 231 -21.26 -3.34 -14.16
N ALA A 232 -20.96 -4.65 -13.97
CA ALA A 232 -21.32 -5.35 -12.74
C ALA A 232 -20.55 -4.85 -11.53
N ILE A 233 -19.24 -4.58 -11.67
CA ILE A 233 -18.41 -3.98 -10.62
C ILE A 233 -18.92 -2.58 -10.27
N ALA A 234 -19.22 -1.76 -11.27
CA ALA A 234 -19.73 -0.40 -11.09
C ALA A 234 -21.11 -0.39 -10.40
N ALA A 235 -22.03 -1.26 -10.84
CA ALA A 235 -23.35 -1.40 -10.21
C ALA A 235 -23.27 -1.82 -8.73
N GLY A 236 -22.26 -2.62 -8.38
CA GLY A 236 -21.98 -3.03 -7.00
C GLY A 236 -21.19 -1.99 -6.18
N CYS A 237 -20.73 -0.89 -6.77
CA CYS A 237 -19.79 0.07 -6.15
C CYS A 237 -18.61 -0.66 -5.51
N LEU A 238 -17.99 -1.60 -6.23
CA LEU A 238 -16.99 -2.51 -5.68
C LEU A 238 -15.55 -2.04 -5.90
N ALA A 239 -15.31 -1.08 -6.78
CA ALA A 239 -13.99 -0.53 -7.07
C ALA A 239 -14.04 0.99 -7.23
N GLU A 240 -12.95 1.66 -6.87
CA GLU A 240 -12.72 3.08 -7.08
C GLU A 240 -11.73 3.35 -8.22
N GLN A 241 -10.97 2.32 -8.59
CA GLN A 241 -9.87 2.39 -9.53
C GLN A 241 -9.92 1.19 -10.48
N VAL A 242 -9.21 1.33 -11.60
CA VAL A 242 -8.96 0.27 -12.57
C VAL A 242 -7.46 0.15 -12.82
N ASP A 243 -7.01 -1.06 -13.08
CA ASP A 243 -5.66 -1.33 -13.58
C ASP A 243 -5.72 -2.31 -14.77
N VAL A 244 -4.82 -2.15 -15.72
CA VAL A 244 -4.71 -2.98 -16.93
C VAL A 244 -3.25 -3.33 -17.14
N PHE A 245 -2.96 -4.59 -17.45
CA PHE A 245 -1.60 -5.03 -17.77
C PHE A 245 -1.32 -4.87 -19.27
N CYS A 246 -0.76 -3.70 -19.61
CA CYS A 246 -0.31 -3.38 -20.97
C CYS A 246 1.08 -3.98 -21.23
N GLU A 247 1.12 -5.21 -21.78
CA GLU A 247 2.39 -5.89 -21.98
C GLU A 247 2.31 -6.84 -23.19
N ARG A 248 3.47 -7.14 -23.77
CA ARG A 248 3.59 -8.08 -24.89
C ARG A 248 3.10 -9.47 -24.49
N GLY A 249 2.12 -9.96 -25.21
CA GLY A 249 1.54 -11.28 -24.96
C GLY A 249 0.41 -11.27 -23.93
N VAL A 250 0.05 -10.09 -23.39
CA VAL A 250 -1.09 -9.88 -22.49
C VAL A 250 -2.09 -8.96 -23.18
N PHE A 251 -2.11 -7.65 -22.88
CA PHE A 251 -2.97 -6.70 -23.58
C PHE A 251 -2.13 -5.70 -24.38
N THR A 252 -2.50 -5.52 -25.65
CA THR A 252 -1.89 -4.55 -26.55
C THR A 252 -2.22 -3.11 -26.13
N PRO A 253 -1.45 -2.09 -26.58
CA PRO A 253 -1.80 -0.69 -26.32
C PRO A 253 -3.20 -0.30 -26.79
N ASP A 254 -3.69 -0.85 -27.92
CA ASP A 254 -5.03 -0.55 -28.43
C ASP A 254 -6.14 -1.17 -27.58
N GLN A 255 -5.98 -2.44 -27.14
CA GLN A 255 -6.88 -3.08 -26.21
C GLN A 255 -6.91 -2.36 -24.86
N THR A 256 -5.72 -1.97 -24.35
CA THR A 256 -5.57 -1.20 -23.12
C THR A 256 -6.26 0.15 -23.22
N ARG A 257 -6.05 0.88 -24.31
CA ARG A 257 -6.70 2.19 -24.56
C ARG A 257 -8.23 2.07 -24.52
N ARG A 258 -8.76 1.02 -25.11
CA ARG A 258 -10.20 0.73 -25.09
C ARG A 258 -10.70 0.44 -23.67
N LEU A 259 -10.06 -0.46 -22.94
CA LEU A 259 -10.39 -0.79 -21.54
C LEU A 259 -10.38 0.45 -20.63
N LEU A 260 -9.35 1.26 -20.74
CA LEU A 260 -9.20 2.48 -19.93
C LEU A 260 -10.22 3.56 -20.30
N ALA A 261 -10.61 3.68 -21.57
CA ALA A 261 -11.64 4.62 -22.00
C ALA A 261 -13.00 4.29 -21.36
N ASP A 262 -13.39 3.00 -21.37
CA ASP A 262 -14.63 2.56 -20.74
C ASP A 262 -14.60 2.71 -19.21
N ALA A 263 -13.49 2.39 -18.55
CA ALA A 263 -13.30 2.59 -17.12
C ALA A 263 -13.40 4.09 -16.73
N LYS A 264 -12.86 4.99 -17.56
CA LYS A 264 -12.96 6.44 -17.37
C LYS A 264 -14.41 6.94 -17.43
N HIS A 265 -15.24 6.38 -18.31
CA HIS A 265 -16.67 6.69 -18.37
C HIS A 265 -17.43 6.26 -17.09
N LEU A 266 -16.91 5.23 -16.38
CA LEU A 266 -17.45 4.80 -15.08
C LEU A 266 -16.95 5.67 -13.92
N GLY A 267 -16.06 6.63 -14.17
CA GLY A 267 -15.52 7.55 -13.16
C GLY A 267 -14.37 6.94 -12.33
N TRP A 268 -13.79 5.82 -12.74
CA TRP A 268 -12.70 5.18 -12.04
C TRP A 268 -11.37 5.88 -12.28
N ARG A 269 -10.52 5.91 -11.26
CA ARG A 269 -9.14 6.36 -11.35
C ARG A 269 -8.32 5.33 -12.12
N ILE A 270 -7.52 5.78 -13.06
CA ILE A 270 -6.77 4.91 -13.98
C ILE A 270 -5.38 4.63 -13.43
N HIS A 271 -5.03 3.36 -13.35
CA HIS A 271 -3.69 2.83 -13.13
C HIS A 271 -3.31 1.90 -14.29
N LEU A 272 -2.02 1.64 -14.45
CA LEU A 272 -1.50 0.83 -15.55
C LEU A 272 -0.25 0.05 -15.11
N HIS A 273 -0.22 -1.27 -15.32
CA HIS A 273 1.03 -2.01 -15.38
C HIS A 273 1.64 -1.75 -16.76
N ALA A 274 2.85 -1.22 -16.78
CA ALA A 274 3.46 -0.69 -18.00
C ALA A 274 4.95 -1.02 -18.09
N ASP A 275 5.38 -1.43 -19.29
CA ASP A 275 6.79 -1.61 -19.64
C ASP A 275 7.58 -2.45 -18.61
N GLU A 276 6.95 -3.54 -18.12
CA GLU A 276 7.58 -4.46 -17.15
C GLU A 276 8.57 -5.39 -17.83
N LEU A 277 8.13 -6.08 -18.88
CA LEU A 277 8.93 -7.10 -19.58
C LEU A 277 9.62 -6.53 -20.83
N CYS A 278 9.02 -5.53 -21.46
CA CYS A 278 9.61 -4.83 -22.61
C CYS A 278 9.04 -3.42 -22.76
N ASP A 279 9.75 -2.56 -23.49
CA ASP A 279 9.20 -1.29 -23.95
C ASP A 279 8.10 -1.54 -24.99
N LEU A 280 6.86 -1.34 -24.57
CA LEU A 280 5.67 -1.40 -25.42
C LEU A 280 5.02 -0.02 -25.60
N GLY A 281 5.65 1.02 -25.04
CA GLY A 281 5.12 2.38 -25.00
C GLY A 281 4.07 2.57 -23.90
N GLY A 282 4.06 1.72 -22.88
CA GLY A 282 3.12 1.75 -21.76
C GLY A 282 3.21 3.06 -20.97
N ALA A 283 4.42 3.57 -20.72
CA ALA A 283 4.65 4.87 -20.09
C ALA A 283 4.01 6.02 -20.89
N SER A 284 4.17 6.01 -22.22
CA SER A 284 3.53 7.01 -23.11
C SER A 284 2.02 6.88 -23.10
N LEU A 285 1.49 5.64 -23.09
CA LEU A 285 0.07 5.35 -23.03
C LEU A 285 -0.55 5.83 -21.70
N ALA A 286 0.16 5.66 -20.58
CA ALA A 286 -0.27 6.19 -19.30
C ALA A 286 -0.45 7.72 -19.33
N ALA A 287 0.49 8.44 -19.96
CA ALA A 287 0.39 9.87 -20.19
C ALA A 287 -0.78 10.23 -21.11
N GLU A 288 -0.95 9.54 -22.23
CA GLU A 288 -2.03 9.73 -23.20
C GLU A 288 -3.42 9.56 -22.60
N THR A 289 -3.60 8.52 -21.79
CA THR A 289 -4.90 8.20 -21.19
C THR A 289 -5.22 9.03 -19.95
N GLY A 290 -4.25 9.78 -19.43
CA GLY A 290 -4.36 10.56 -18.21
C GLY A 290 -4.42 9.65 -16.98
N ALA A 291 -3.62 8.59 -16.97
CA ALA A 291 -3.50 7.72 -15.83
C ALA A 291 -2.97 8.48 -14.60
N ALA A 292 -3.48 8.13 -13.42
CA ALA A 292 -2.97 8.67 -12.18
C ALA A 292 -1.58 8.14 -11.85
N ALA A 293 -1.36 6.86 -12.16
CA ALA A 293 -0.08 6.20 -11.94
C ALA A 293 0.19 5.11 -12.98
N ALA A 294 1.47 4.83 -13.22
CA ALA A 294 1.96 3.67 -13.97
C ALA A 294 2.98 2.91 -13.13
N SER A 295 2.86 1.58 -13.13
CA SER A 295 3.63 0.67 -12.28
C SER A 295 4.65 -0.11 -13.08
N HIS A 296 5.68 -0.66 -12.42
CA HIS A 296 6.84 -1.37 -12.95
C HIS A 296 7.83 -0.45 -13.68
N LEU A 297 7.59 -0.12 -14.95
CA LEU A 297 8.40 0.81 -15.76
C LEU A 297 9.87 0.41 -15.96
N LEU A 298 10.18 -0.90 -15.87
CA LEU A 298 11.57 -1.38 -15.97
C LEU A 298 12.20 -1.05 -17.32
N HIS A 299 11.37 -1.02 -18.36
CA HIS A 299 11.77 -0.79 -19.75
C HIS A 299 11.22 0.53 -20.33
N ALA A 300 10.71 1.44 -19.48
CA ALA A 300 10.18 2.70 -19.96
C ALA A 300 11.21 3.50 -20.75
N SER A 301 10.84 3.95 -21.95
CA SER A 301 11.69 4.78 -22.82
C SER A 301 11.85 6.20 -22.27
N HIS A 302 12.90 6.91 -22.72
CA HIS A 302 13.07 8.32 -22.36
C HIS A 302 11.90 9.19 -22.80
N GLU A 303 11.31 8.89 -23.96
CA GLU A 303 10.13 9.56 -24.48
C GLU A 303 8.91 9.32 -23.59
N GLY A 304 8.70 8.07 -23.14
CA GLY A 304 7.65 7.70 -22.21
C GLY A 304 7.80 8.40 -20.86
N ILE A 305 9.01 8.43 -20.31
CA ILE A 305 9.33 9.14 -19.07
C ILE A 305 9.04 10.64 -19.20
N ALA A 306 9.44 11.26 -20.32
CA ALA A 306 9.17 12.68 -20.58
C ALA A 306 7.65 12.96 -20.70
N ALA A 307 6.90 12.08 -21.35
CA ALA A 307 5.45 12.17 -21.47
C ALA A 307 4.76 12.07 -20.09
N MET A 308 5.19 11.12 -19.25
CA MET A 308 4.69 10.98 -17.88
C MET A 308 4.94 12.24 -17.05
N ALA A 309 6.13 12.83 -17.16
CA ALA A 309 6.47 14.08 -16.46
C ALA A 309 5.54 15.23 -16.86
N GLN A 310 5.27 15.39 -18.15
CA GLN A 310 4.37 16.42 -18.68
C GLN A 310 2.92 16.22 -18.26
N ALA A 311 2.47 14.98 -18.21
CA ALA A 311 1.10 14.61 -17.83
C ALA A 311 0.87 14.54 -16.31
N GLY A 312 1.93 14.59 -15.50
CA GLY A 312 1.84 14.47 -14.05
C GLY A 312 1.52 13.04 -13.57
N VAL A 313 1.82 12.03 -14.37
CA VAL A 313 1.63 10.61 -14.01
C VAL A 313 2.64 10.22 -12.95
N ILE A 314 2.19 9.56 -11.88
CA ILE A 314 3.07 9.07 -10.82
C ILE A 314 3.65 7.69 -11.22
N ALA A 315 4.96 7.54 -11.12
CA ALA A 315 5.62 6.25 -11.30
C ALA A 315 5.56 5.45 -10.00
N ILE A 316 5.03 4.22 -10.03
CA ILE A 316 5.07 3.29 -8.90
C ILE A 316 6.17 2.27 -9.18
N ALA A 317 7.33 2.44 -8.57
CA ALA A 317 8.43 1.49 -8.65
C ALA A 317 8.19 0.31 -7.71
N LEU A 318 8.52 -0.90 -8.17
CA LEU A 318 8.28 -2.17 -7.47
C LEU A 318 9.62 -2.90 -7.24
N PRO A 319 10.49 -2.38 -6.35
CA PRO A 319 11.83 -2.90 -6.18
C PRO A 319 11.85 -4.32 -5.60
N GLY A 320 10.78 -4.75 -4.92
CA GLY A 320 10.61 -6.12 -4.46
C GLY A 320 10.55 -7.12 -5.61
N VAL A 321 9.85 -6.79 -6.70
CA VAL A 321 9.76 -7.60 -7.93
C VAL A 321 11.14 -7.78 -8.56
N SER A 322 11.82 -6.68 -8.82
CA SER A 322 13.17 -6.68 -9.42
C SER A 322 14.14 -7.54 -8.61
N PHE A 323 14.15 -7.39 -7.29
CA PHE A 323 14.98 -8.18 -6.40
C PHE A 323 14.62 -9.68 -6.43
N PHE A 324 13.32 -10.00 -6.29
CA PHE A 324 12.84 -11.38 -6.21
C PHE A 324 13.02 -12.14 -7.53
N LEU A 325 12.83 -11.46 -8.66
CA LEU A 325 13.04 -12.04 -9.99
C LEU A 325 14.50 -11.96 -10.47
N ARG A 326 15.37 -11.25 -9.74
CA ARG A 326 16.77 -10.96 -10.14
C ARG A 326 16.85 -10.22 -11.48
N ASP A 327 15.96 -9.27 -11.67
CA ASP A 327 15.87 -8.44 -12.85
C ASP A 327 16.40 -7.02 -12.56
N ARG A 328 16.43 -6.19 -13.61
CA ARG A 328 16.77 -4.76 -13.50
C ARG A 328 15.76 -4.04 -12.62
N PHE A 329 16.20 -2.97 -11.97
CA PHE A 329 15.31 -2.05 -11.31
C PHE A 329 14.78 -1.02 -12.30
N ALA A 330 13.57 -0.48 -12.03
CA ALA A 330 13.04 0.66 -12.76
C ALA A 330 14.05 1.84 -12.74
N PRO A 331 14.12 2.67 -13.80
CA PRO A 331 15.07 3.77 -13.92
C PRO A 331 14.65 4.98 -13.04
N VAL A 332 14.52 4.76 -11.73
CA VAL A 332 13.95 5.77 -10.80
C VAL A 332 14.76 7.06 -10.78
N ARG A 333 16.08 7.00 -10.99
CA ARG A 333 16.90 8.21 -11.06
C ARG A 333 16.58 9.08 -12.29
N ASP A 334 16.26 8.45 -13.41
CA ASP A 334 15.90 9.16 -14.64
C ASP A 334 14.45 9.70 -14.52
N LEU A 335 13.55 8.94 -13.90
CA LEU A 335 12.18 9.39 -13.54
C LEU A 335 12.25 10.65 -12.68
N VAL A 336 12.99 10.61 -11.56
CA VAL A 336 13.14 11.77 -10.67
C VAL A 336 13.77 12.96 -11.39
N LYS A 337 14.84 12.75 -12.18
CA LYS A 337 15.49 13.82 -12.95
C LYS A 337 14.56 14.46 -13.98
N ALA A 338 13.69 13.67 -14.60
CA ALA A 338 12.71 14.16 -15.56
C ALA A 338 11.54 14.91 -14.89
N GLY A 339 11.42 14.87 -13.57
CA GLY A 339 10.34 15.50 -12.82
C GLY A 339 9.09 14.61 -12.63
N VAL A 340 9.20 13.31 -12.93
CA VAL A 340 8.14 12.33 -12.61
C VAL A 340 8.14 12.07 -11.10
N PRO A 341 7.00 12.24 -10.40
CA PRO A 341 6.89 11.82 -9.00
C PRO A 341 7.03 10.31 -8.89
N VAL A 342 7.85 9.84 -7.95
CA VAL A 342 8.05 8.39 -7.72
C VAL A 342 7.40 7.97 -6.42
N ALA A 343 6.58 6.94 -6.46
CA ALA A 343 6.09 6.16 -5.33
C ALA A 343 6.75 4.76 -5.36
N VAL A 344 6.67 4.04 -4.23
CA VAL A 344 7.11 2.63 -4.12
C VAL A 344 6.01 1.78 -3.51
N ALA A 345 5.95 0.51 -3.89
CA ALA A 345 4.94 -0.43 -3.41
C ALA A 345 5.51 -1.84 -3.27
N THR A 346 4.79 -2.69 -2.53
CA THR A 346 5.20 -4.09 -2.31
C THR A 346 4.96 -4.97 -3.53
N ASP A 347 3.94 -4.68 -4.30
CA ASP A 347 3.39 -5.62 -5.29
C ASP A 347 3.12 -7.00 -4.67
N CYS A 348 2.53 -7.00 -3.47
CA CYS A 348 2.32 -8.24 -2.73
C CYS A 348 1.47 -9.24 -3.53
N ASN A 349 2.14 -10.22 -4.12
CA ASN A 349 1.54 -11.27 -4.94
C ASN A 349 2.34 -12.58 -4.80
N PRO A 350 1.78 -13.75 -5.16
CA PRO A 350 2.46 -15.04 -4.93
C PRO A 350 3.55 -15.35 -5.96
N GLY A 351 3.68 -14.58 -7.04
CA GLY A 351 4.52 -14.93 -8.19
C GLY A 351 5.86 -14.22 -8.25
N SER A 352 5.84 -12.91 -8.06
CA SER A 352 6.96 -12.02 -8.31
C SER A 352 7.41 -11.21 -7.09
N SER A 353 6.56 -11.09 -6.04
CA SER A 353 6.91 -10.30 -4.85
C SER A 353 6.03 -10.71 -3.66
N HIS A 354 6.40 -11.80 -2.97
CA HIS A 354 5.62 -12.27 -1.83
C HIS A 354 6.12 -11.63 -0.53
N THR A 355 5.83 -10.34 -0.37
CA THR A 355 6.17 -9.55 0.83
C THR A 355 5.07 -8.54 1.13
N GLU A 356 4.80 -8.33 2.41
CA GLU A 356 3.90 -7.29 2.96
C GLU A 356 4.70 -6.15 3.60
N SER A 357 6.04 -6.15 3.48
CA SER A 357 6.92 -5.25 4.23
C SER A 357 7.30 -4.00 3.44
N MET A 358 6.64 -2.87 3.69
CA MET A 358 7.07 -1.56 3.18
C MET A 358 8.49 -1.17 3.63
N PRO A 359 8.94 -1.44 4.88
CA PRO A 359 10.34 -1.23 5.25
C PRO A 359 11.36 -1.96 4.37
N ALA A 360 11.05 -3.21 3.96
CA ALA A 360 11.91 -3.95 3.04
C ALA A 360 11.93 -3.30 1.64
N VAL A 361 10.77 -2.88 1.14
CA VAL A 361 10.63 -2.18 -0.14
C VAL A 361 11.42 -0.86 -0.15
N ILE A 362 11.33 -0.06 0.94
CA ILE A 362 12.10 1.18 1.12
C ILE A 362 13.61 0.89 1.05
N ALA A 363 14.08 -0.14 1.75
CA ALA A 363 15.48 -0.53 1.71
C ALA A 363 15.93 -0.93 0.29
N LEU A 364 15.13 -1.74 -0.42
CA LEU A 364 15.41 -2.14 -1.80
C LEU A 364 15.35 -0.97 -2.79
N ALA A 365 14.45 -0.01 -2.59
CA ALA A 365 14.37 1.20 -3.39
C ALA A 365 15.66 2.05 -3.29
N CYS A 366 16.26 2.09 -2.11
CA CYS A 366 17.53 2.78 -1.92
C CYS A 366 18.73 1.96 -2.43
N LEU A 367 18.86 0.70 -1.98
CA LEU A 367 20.05 -0.12 -2.23
C LEU A 367 20.09 -0.67 -3.67
N GLY A 368 18.92 -0.92 -4.27
CA GLY A 368 18.80 -1.48 -5.62
C GLY A 368 18.48 -0.44 -6.68
N ALA A 369 17.47 0.40 -6.45
CA ALA A 369 17.00 1.36 -7.46
C ALA A 369 17.66 2.75 -7.32
N GLY A 370 18.34 3.05 -6.20
CA GLY A 370 19.17 4.26 -6.04
C GLY A 370 18.41 5.52 -5.59
N LEU A 371 17.25 5.38 -4.93
CA LEU A 371 16.66 6.49 -4.20
C LEU A 371 17.49 6.84 -2.94
N SER A 372 17.46 8.10 -2.50
CA SER A 372 17.93 8.44 -1.17
C SER A 372 16.93 7.97 -0.10
N SER A 373 17.33 7.91 1.17
CA SER A 373 16.45 7.52 2.26
C SER A 373 15.26 8.47 2.42
N GLU A 374 15.47 9.74 2.16
CA GLU A 374 14.45 10.78 2.20
C GLU A 374 13.47 10.63 1.01
N GLU A 375 14.00 10.42 -0.21
CA GLU A 375 13.19 10.16 -1.41
C GLU A 375 12.33 8.91 -1.24
N ALA A 376 12.88 7.84 -0.67
CA ALA A 376 12.15 6.59 -0.46
C ALA A 376 11.06 6.71 0.64
N LEU A 377 11.29 7.52 1.68
CA LEU A 377 10.24 7.79 2.68
C LEU A 377 9.08 8.58 2.08
N VAL A 378 9.36 9.63 1.28
CA VAL A 378 8.33 10.38 0.54
C VAL A 378 7.59 9.46 -0.43
N ALA A 379 8.32 8.57 -1.13
CA ALA A 379 7.76 7.61 -2.07
C ALA A 379 6.80 6.59 -1.41
N ALA A 380 7.07 6.22 -0.14
CA ALA A 380 6.25 5.27 0.63
C ALA A 380 5.12 5.93 1.44
N THR A 381 5.00 7.25 1.40
CA THR A 381 4.04 8.02 2.19
C THR A 381 3.23 8.97 1.31
N LEU A 382 3.68 10.22 1.12
CA LEU A 382 2.91 11.25 0.41
C LEU A 382 2.70 10.93 -1.06
N ASN A 383 3.74 10.47 -1.78
CA ASN A 383 3.60 10.14 -3.21
C ASN A 383 2.73 8.89 -3.41
N ALA A 384 2.85 7.90 -2.55
CA ALA A 384 1.96 6.73 -2.55
C ALA A 384 0.50 7.12 -2.27
N ALA A 385 0.27 8.01 -1.30
CA ALA A 385 -1.07 8.56 -1.03
C ALA A 385 -1.61 9.35 -2.22
N ALA A 386 -0.77 10.12 -2.92
CA ALA A 386 -1.15 10.86 -4.13
C ALA A 386 -1.51 9.94 -5.29
N ALA A 387 -0.80 8.83 -5.48
CA ALA A 387 -1.13 7.81 -6.48
C ALA A 387 -2.56 7.29 -6.28
N LEU A 388 -2.98 7.12 -5.02
CA LEU A 388 -4.32 6.67 -4.66
C LEU A 388 -5.37 7.81 -4.57
N GLY A 389 -4.98 9.08 -4.80
CA GLY A 389 -5.87 10.23 -4.65
C GLY A 389 -6.24 10.51 -3.19
N ARG A 390 -5.32 10.31 -2.26
CA ARG A 390 -5.51 10.47 -0.80
C ARG A 390 -4.53 11.44 -0.15
N ALA A 391 -3.68 12.14 -0.92
CA ALA A 391 -2.64 13.02 -0.38
C ALA A 391 -3.20 14.25 0.36
N ASP A 392 -4.46 14.60 0.13
CA ASP A 392 -5.19 15.65 0.86
C ASP A 392 -5.39 15.31 2.34
N ARG A 393 -5.45 14.01 2.68
CA ARG A 393 -5.73 13.54 4.04
C ARG A 393 -4.71 12.53 4.60
N LEU A 394 -3.82 11.97 3.78
CA LEU A 394 -2.84 10.94 4.16
C LEU A 394 -1.42 11.33 3.74
N GLY A 395 -0.44 10.59 4.23
CA GLY A 395 0.94 10.58 3.76
C GLY A 395 1.83 11.67 4.33
N SER A 396 1.33 12.54 5.22
CA SER A 396 2.13 13.52 5.96
C SER A 396 1.56 13.80 7.35
N ILE A 397 2.39 14.33 8.24
CA ILE A 397 2.02 14.71 9.60
C ILE A 397 1.75 16.23 9.61
N GLU A 398 0.51 16.59 9.28
CA GLU A 398 0.04 17.98 9.19
C GLU A 398 -1.31 18.14 9.89
N VAL A 399 -1.53 19.31 10.48
CA VAL A 399 -2.80 19.65 11.12
C VAL A 399 -3.96 19.52 10.11
N GLY A 400 -5.02 18.82 10.53
CA GLY A 400 -6.20 18.55 9.72
C GLY A 400 -6.15 17.25 8.93
N LYS A 401 -4.98 16.62 8.75
CA LYS A 401 -4.87 15.30 8.15
C LYS A 401 -5.24 14.18 9.12
N GLN A 402 -5.50 13.01 8.58
CA GLN A 402 -5.80 11.81 9.34
C GLN A 402 -4.59 11.39 10.18
N ALA A 403 -4.84 11.01 11.40
CA ALA A 403 -3.79 10.58 12.34
C ALA A 403 -3.39 9.12 12.07
N ASP A 404 -2.70 8.92 10.94
CA ASP A 404 -2.05 7.68 10.54
C ASP A 404 -0.55 7.83 10.74
N LEU A 405 0.00 7.22 11.80
CA LEU A 405 1.35 7.47 12.27
C LEU A 405 2.06 6.16 12.59
N VAL A 406 3.36 6.14 12.36
CA VAL A 406 4.25 5.03 12.75
C VAL A 406 5.33 5.56 13.68
N VAL A 407 5.54 4.86 14.79
CA VAL A 407 6.69 5.09 15.69
C VAL A 407 7.71 3.99 15.43
N LEU A 408 8.90 4.37 15.01
CA LEU A 408 10.03 3.48 14.79
C LEU A 408 10.88 3.37 16.05
N ASP A 409 11.36 2.17 16.37
CA ASP A 409 12.38 1.91 17.40
C ASP A 409 13.78 2.29 16.87
N ALA A 410 13.94 3.53 16.50
CA ALA A 410 15.18 4.08 15.96
C ALA A 410 15.19 5.62 16.06
N PRO A 411 16.33 6.25 16.34
CA PRO A 411 16.40 7.71 16.55
C PRO A 411 16.36 8.54 15.26
N SER A 412 16.30 7.89 14.09
CA SER A 412 16.27 8.55 12.79
C SER A 412 15.58 7.69 11.75
N PRO A 413 14.80 8.26 10.81
CA PRO A 413 14.15 7.50 9.73
C PRO A 413 15.15 6.79 8.80
N LYS A 414 16.40 7.24 8.76
CA LYS A 414 17.47 6.61 7.97
C LYS A 414 17.73 5.16 8.36
N HIS A 415 17.36 4.74 9.56
CA HIS A 415 17.50 3.36 10.02
C HIS A 415 16.61 2.39 9.25
N LEU A 416 15.52 2.84 8.61
CA LEU A 416 14.74 1.99 7.70
C LEU A 416 15.59 1.38 6.58
N VAL A 417 16.62 2.10 6.14
CA VAL A 417 17.56 1.66 5.10
C VAL A 417 18.86 1.13 5.72
N TYR A 418 19.42 1.85 6.70
CA TYR A 418 20.71 1.50 7.30
C TYR A 418 20.66 0.19 8.10
N HIS A 419 19.58 -0.05 8.85
CA HIS A 419 19.36 -1.28 9.63
C HIS A 419 18.37 -2.21 8.89
N PHE A 420 18.70 -2.51 7.62
CA PHE A 420 17.84 -3.25 6.70
C PHE A 420 17.57 -4.69 7.18
N GLY A 421 16.41 -5.21 6.80
CA GLY A 421 16.02 -6.60 7.12
C GLY A 421 15.46 -6.79 8.53
N VAL A 422 15.39 -5.73 9.33
CA VAL A 422 14.77 -5.73 10.67
C VAL A 422 13.52 -4.87 10.63
N ASN A 423 12.42 -5.37 11.21
CA ASN A 423 11.23 -4.56 11.40
C ASN A 423 11.43 -3.63 12.60
N LEU A 424 11.54 -2.34 12.33
CA LEU A 424 11.71 -1.29 13.34
C LEU A 424 10.39 -0.64 13.77
N VAL A 425 9.26 -1.09 13.25
CA VAL A 425 7.93 -0.56 13.61
C VAL A 425 7.58 -1.00 15.03
N ARG A 426 7.52 -0.02 15.94
CA ARG A 426 7.19 -0.25 17.35
C ARG A 426 5.71 -0.02 17.62
N HIS A 427 5.18 1.11 17.15
CA HIS A 427 3.76 1.42 17.29
C HIS A 427 3.18 1.89 15.95
N VAL A 428 1.90 1.60 15.75
CA VAL A 428 1.10 2.13 14.65
C VAL A 428 -0.15 2.77 15.21
N VAL A 429 -0.41 3.99 14.78
CA VAL A 429 -1.66 4.71 15.02
C VAL A 429 -2.42 4.78 13.71
N LYS A 430 -3.68 4.37 13.70
CA LYS A 430 -4.60 4.47 12.58
C LYS A 430 -5.81 5.29 12.96
N ALA A 431 -6.07 6.37 12.23
CA ALA A 431 -7.17 7.30 12.52
C ALA A 431 -7.24 7.72 14.00
N GLY A 432 -6.08 7.95 14.62
CA GLY A 432 -5.96 8.37 16.02
C GLY A 432 -6.05 7.25 17.07
N GLU A 433 -6.26 6.01 16.67
CA GLU A 433 -6.28 4.85 17.55
C GLU A 433 -4.99 4.04 17.46
N ILE A 434 -4.46 3.57 18.60
CA ILE A 434 -3.27 2.73 18.64
C ILE A 434 -3.67 1.32 18.24
N VAL A 435 -3.28 0.86 17.05
CA VAL A 435 -3.61 -0.45 16.49
C VAL A 435 -2.44 -1.45 16.58
N VAL A 436 -1.20 -0.95 16.72
CA VAL A 436 -0.01 -1.75 17.07
C VAL A 436 0.69 -1.08 18.24
N ARG A 437 0.99 -1.85 19.28
CA ARG A 437 1.74 -1.38 20.46
C ARG A 437 2.87 -2.36 20.76
N ASP A 438 4.10 -1.84 20.87
CA ASP A 438 5.31 -2.63 21.12
C ASP A 438 5.43 -3.85 20.19
N GLY A 439 5.17 -3.63 18.88
CA GLY A 439 5.25 -4.65 17.84
C GLY A 439 4.12 -5.69 17.85
N ALA A 440 3.07 -5.50 18.64
CA ALA A 440 1.95 -6.42 18.75
C ALA A 440 0.61 -5.76 18.36
N LEU A 441 -0.20 -6.47 17.59
CA LEU A 441 -1.56 -6.05 17.23
C LEU A 441 -2.40 -5.82 18.49
N GLN A 442 -3.19 -4.76 18.48
CA GLN A 442 -4.16 -4.48 19.53
C GLN A 442 -5.54 -5.00 19.11
N PRO A 443 -6.37 -5.48 20.07
CA PRO A 443 -7.77 -5.80 19.78
C PRO A 443 -8.51 -4.56 19.28
N HIS A 444 -9.24 -4.69 18.20
CA HIS A 444 -10.06 -3.64 17.57
C HIS A 444 -11.50 -4.12 17.36
#